data_4c2a04356cc442262446a39781c711c5
#
_entry.id   4c2a04356cc442262446a39781c711c5
#
_cell.length_a   1.000
_cell.length_b   1.000
_cell.length_c   1.000
_cell.angle_alpha   90.00
_cell.angle_beta   90.00
_cell.angle_gamma   90.00
#
_symmetry.space_group_name_H-M   'P 1'
#
loop_
_entity.id
_entity.type
_entity.pdbx_description
1 polymer ?
#
loop_
_entity_poly.entity_id
_entity_poly.type
_entity_poly.pdbx_seq_one_letter_code
_entity_poly.pdbx_strand_id
1 'polypeptide(L)' 'MTALPLDMEYTKVIGLSNEVREKLEKIRPKSVGQASRIAGMTPAAISLLLVHLKKKRLRRSA' A
#
# COMPACT_ATOMS: atom_id res chain seq x y z
N MET A 1 -3.98 -12.36 6.12
CA MET A 1 -3.53 -11.30 5.24
C MET A 1 -3.43 -9.98 5.97
N THR A 2 -2.52 -9.14 5.55
CA THR A 2 -2.34 -7.85 6.18
C THR A 2 -3.41 -6.87 5.72
N ALA A 3 -4.15 -6.31 6.67
CA ALA A 3 -5.17 -5.32 6.35
C ALA A 3 -4.54 -3.96 6.09
N LEU A 4 -5.12 -3.22 5.16
CA LEU A 4 -4.70 -1.86 4.87
C LEU A 4 -5.61 -0.88 5.59
N PRO A 5 -5.04 0.15 6.25
CA PRO A 5 -5.88 1.14 6.92
C PRO A 5 -6.66 1.96 5.89
N LEU A 6 -7.89 2.34 6.25
CA LEU A 6 -8.74 3.13 5.37
C LEU A 6 -8.19 4.53 5.13
N ASP A 7 -7.43 5.03 6.08
CA ASP A 7 -6.84 6.37 6.00
C ASP A 7 -5.41 6.36 5.48
N MET A 8 -5.00 5.26 4.85
CA MET A 8 -3.64 5.16 4.32
C MET A 8 -3.39 6.19 3.23
N GLU A 9 -2.28 6.89 3.36
CA GLU A 9 -1.88 7.89 2.39
C GLU A 9 -0.87 7.30 1.41
N TYR A 10 -1.36 6.87 0.26
CA TYR A 10 -0.51 6.24 -0.75
C TYR A 10 0.51 7.21 -1.33
N THR A 11 0.22 8.50 -1.26
CA THR A 11 1.15 9.52 -1.74
C THR A 11 2.44 9.55 -0.94
N LYS A 12 2.40 9.05 0.29
CA LYS A 12 3.59 9.02 1.15
C LYS A 12 4.40 7.75 1.00
N VAL A 13 3.92 6.79 0.25
CA VAL A 13 4.67 5.56 0.00
C VAL A 13 5.72 5.84 -1.05
N ILE A 14 6.99 5.78 -0.65
CA ILE A 14 8.11 6.09 -1.54
C ILE A 14 8.29 4.96 -2.55
N GLY A 15 8.49 5.33 -3.80
CA GLY A 15 8.81 4.36 -4.86
C GLY A 15 7.63 3.90 -5.69
N LEU A 16 6.40 4.27 -5.33
CA LEU A 16 5.24 3.94 -6.13
C LEU A 16 5.19 4.80 -7.39
N SER A 17 4.89 4.16 -8.53
CA SER A 17 4.67 4.90 -9.75
C SER A 17 3.33 5.65 -9.66
N ASN A 18 3.18 6.69 -10.50
CA ASN A 18 1.93 7.45 -10.50
C ASN A 18 0.73 6.58 -10.82
N GLU A 19 0.88 5.67 -11.78
CA GLU A 19 -0.22 4.78 -12.15
C GLU A 19 -0.64 3.89 -11.00
N VAL A 20 0.31 3.28 -10.32
CA VAL A 20 0.01 2.39 -9.21
C VAL A 20 -0.62 3.17 -8.08
N ARG A 21 -0.06 4.33 -7.76
CA ARG A 21 -0.59 5.18 -6.70
C ARG A 21 -2.02 5.59 -6.98
N GLU A 22 -2.30 6.02 -8.20
CA GLU A 22 -3.65 6.43 -8.58
C GLU A 22 -4.64 5.28 -8.45
N LYS A 23 -4.24 4.09 -8.86
CA LYS A 23 -5.11 2.92 -8.74
C LYS A 23 -5.39 2.59 -7.29
N LEU A 24 -4.38 2.67 -6.43
CA LEU A 24 -4.57 2.41 -5.01
C LEU A 24 -5.50 3.43 -4.37
N GLU A 25 -5.35 4.69 -4.71
CA GLU A 25 -6.21 5.74 -4.19
C GLU A 25 -7.65 5.59 -4.64
N LYS A 26 -7.83 5.16 -5.89
CA LYS A 26 -9.17 5.01 -6.48
C LYS A 26 -9.88 3.79 -5.94
N ILE A 27 -9.19 2.68 -5.87
CA ILE A 27 -9.79 1.40 -5.48
C ILE A 27 -9.83 1.23 -3.97
N ARG A 28 -8.80 1.70 -3.28
CA ARG A 28 -8.65 1.58 -1.83
C ARG A 28 -8.88 0.16 -1.35
N PRO A 29 -7.97 -0.76 -1.72
CA PRO A 29 -8.12 -2.16 -1.33
C PRO A 29 -8.08 -2.30 0.20
N LYS A 30 -8.82 -3.28 0.71
CA LYS A 30 -8.93 -3.51 2.14
C LYS A 30 -7.75 -4.28 2.71
N SER A 31 -7.02 -4.99 1.87
CA SER A 31 -5.88 -5.79 2.31
C SER A 31 -4.81 -5.82 1.24
N VAL A 32 -3.60 -6.24 1.65
CA VAL A 32 -2.49 -6.40 0.71
C VAL A 32 -2.83 -7.45 -0.34
N GLY A 33 -3.55 -8.50 0.06
CA GLY A 33 -3.99 -9.52 -0.90
C GLY A 33 -4.88 -8.95 -1.98
N GLN A 34 -5.81 -8.08 -1.61
CA GLN A 34 -6.67 -7.42 -2.60
C GLN A 34 -5.87 -6.47 -3.47
N ALA A 35 -4.91 -5.76 -2.87
CA ALA A 35 -4.07 -4.85 -3.64
C ALA A 35 -3.28 -5.61 -4.71
N SER A 36 -2.80 -6.81 -4.40
CA SER A 36 -2.02 -7.59 -5.35
C SER A 36 -2.83 -8.05 -6.54
N ARG A 37 -4.16 -8.06 -6.43
CA ARG A 37 -5.05 -8.49 -7.52
C ARG A 37 -5.43 -7.36 -8.46
N ILE A 38 -5.05 -6.15 -8.14
CA ILE A 38 -5.36 -5.01 -8.99
C ILE A 38 -4.55 -5.10 -10.29
N ALA A 39 -5.22 -4.90 -11.41
CA ALA A 39 -4.55 -4.91 -12.71
C ALA A 39 -3.49 -3.81 -12.75
N GLY A 40 -2.28 -4.17 -13.17
CA GLY A 40 -1.17 -3.22 -13.22
C GLY A 40 -0.35 -3.16 -11.95
N MET A 41 -0.77 -3.86 -10.91
CA MET A 41 0.01 -3.91 -9.67
C MET A 41 1.24 -4.79 -9.85
N THR A 42 2.39 -4.34 -9.34
CA THR A 42 3.65 -5.07 -9.45
C THR A 42 4.05 -5.64 -8.10
N PRO A 43 4.85 -6.72 -8.07
CA PRO A 43 5.37 -7.23 -6.80
C PRO A 43 6.18 -6.20 -6.03
N ALA A 44 6.91 -5.34 -6.74
CA ALA A 44 7.68 -4.29 -6.11
C ALA A 44 6.77 -3.31 -5.35
N ALA A 45 5.63 -2.95 -5.95
CA ALA A 45 4.68 -2.06 -5.30
C ALA A 45 4.12 -2.68 -4.03
N ILE A 46 3.79 -3.97 -4.06
CA ILE A 46 3.31 -4.67 -2.88
C ILE A 46 4.37 -4.66 -1.77
N SER A 47 5.62 -4.91 -2.14
CA SER A 47 6.71 -4.86 -1.16
C SER A 47 6.83 -3.48 -0.53
N LEU A 48 6.68 -2.43 -1.32
CA LEU A 48 6.74 -1.06 -0.81
C LEU A 48 5.60 -0.78 0.17
N LEU A 49 4.41 -1.28 -0.13
CA LEU A 49 3.28 -1.13 0.78
C LEU A 49 3.55 -1.83 2.11
N LEU A 50 4.09 -3.04 2.07
CA LEU A 50 4.41 -3.78 3.28
C LEU A 50 5.46 -3.06 4.11
N VAL A 51 6.49 -2.52 3.46
CA VAL A 51 7.54 -1.77 4.16
C VAL A 51 6.95 -0.53 4.83
N HIS A 52 6.08 0.19 4.12
CA HIS A 52 5.44 1.38 4.66
C HIS A 52 4.59 1.07 5.89
N LEU A 53 3.81 0.01 5.81
CA LEU A 53 2.98 -0.42 6.93
C LEU A 53 3.83 -0.82 8.14
N LYS A 54 4.92 -1.51 7.88
CA LYS A 54 5.82 -1.94 8.95
C LYS A 54 6.43 -0.75 9.67
N LYS A 55 6.87 0.26 8.91
CA LYS A 55 7.42 1.48 9.50
C LYS A 55 6.38 2.19 10.36
N LYS A 56 5.16 2.26 9.87
CA LYS A 56 4.09 2.92 10.60
C LYS A 56 3.80 2.20 11.91
N ARG A 57 3.79 0.87 11.89
CA ARG A 57 3.57 0.09 13.10
C ARG A 57 4.68 0.29 14.13
N LEU A 58 5.93 0.32 13.66
CA LEU A 58 7.07 0.55 14.55
C LEU A 58 6.98 1.92 15.23
N ARG A 59 6.53 2.93 14.50
CA ARG A 59 6.39 4.27 15.07
C ARG A 59 5.29 4.31 16.12
N ARG A 60 4.23 3.56 15.93
CA ARG A 60 3.13 3.53 16.90
C ARG A 60 3.50 2.79 18.16
N SER A 61 4.34 1.79 18.07
CA SER A 61 4.72 1.02 19.24
C SER A 61 5.79 1.69 20.08
N ALA A 62 6.38 2.74 19.59
CA ALA A 62 7.31 3.54 20.37
C ALA A 62 6.55 4.56 21.25
#